data_e7bb3c8750464d18c5248440b9d081a8
#
_entry.id   e7bb3c8750464d18c5248440b9d081a8
#
_cell.length_a   1.000
_cell.length_b   1.000
_cell.length_c   1.000
_cell.angle_alpha   90.00
_cell.angle_beta   90.00
_cell.angle_gamma   90.00
#
_symmetry.space_group_name_H-M   'P 1'
#
loop_
_entity.id
_entity.type
_entity.pdbx_description
1 polymer ?
#
loop_
_entity_poly.entity_id
_entity_poly.type
_entity_poly.pdbx_seq_one_letter_code
_entity_poly.pdbx_strand_id
1 'polypeptide(L)'
;MEFTDSGELHRQILANPYLPEHLRERAKDDRGEYCRAEDADNLLEVDRLTGHGLVRFHIESGNASMHVDVPDDTARSIARWILDHTDE
;
A
#
# COMPACT_ATOMS: atom_id res chain seq x y z
N MET A 1 4.59 14.74 -0.18
CA MET A 1 4.33 13.38 -0.68
C MET A 1 2.93 12.97 -0.26
N GLU A 2 2.15 12.53 -1.21
CA GLU A 2 0.76 12.16 -0.96
C GLU A 2 0.69 10.70 -0.52
N PHE A 3 -0.06 10.44 0.56
CA PHE A 3 -0.20 9.11 1.14
C PHE A 3 -1.63 8.60 0.97
N THR A 4 -1.76 7.35 0.57
CA THR A 4 -3.05 6.67 0.42
C THR A 4 -2.93 5.25 0.95
N ASP A 5 -3.89 4.78 1.70
CA ASP A 5 -3.97 3.37 2.07
C ASP A 5 -5.23 2.72 1.52
N SER A 6 -5.20 1.40 1.39
CA SER A 6 -6.30 0.64 0.79
C SER A 6 -7.59 0.72 1.61
N GLY A 7 -7.45 0.81 2.93
CA GLY A 7 -8.61 0.92 3.80
C GLY A 7 -9.39 2.19 3.57
N GLU A 8 -8.71 3.31 3.45
CA GLU A 8 -9.34 4.60 3.18
C GLU A 8 -9.93 4.65 1.78
N LEU A 9 -9.17 4.22 0.78
CA LEU A 9 -9.64 4.17 -0.60
C LEU A 9 -10.87 3.28 -0.74
N HIS A 10 -10.84 2.12 -0.10
CA HIS A 10 -11.96 1.19 -0.11
C HIS A 10 -13.21 1.82 0.51
N ARG A 11 -13.06 2.51 1.65
CA ARG A 11 -14.18 3.21 2.28
C ARG A 11 -14.74 4.31 1.39
N GLN A 12 -13.89 5.07 0.72
CA GLN A 12 -14.31 6.11 -0.21
C GLN A 12 -15.11 5.54 -1.37
N ILE A 13 -14.66 4.44 -1.94
CA ILE A 13 -15.32 3.75 -3.03
C ILE A 13 -16.70 3.24 -2.58
N LEU A 14 -16.76 2.58 -1.43
CA LEU A 14 -18.02 2.02 -0.91
C LEU A 14 -19.01 3.12 -0.50
N ALA A 15 -18.52 4.29 -0.10
CA ALA A 15 -19.36 5.41 0.29
C ALA A 15 -19.93 6.18 -0.91
N ASN A 16 -19.43 5.95 -2.11
CA ASN A 16 -19.89 6.67 -3.29
C ASN A 16 -21.10 5.97 -3.92
N PRO A 17 -22.32 6.56 -3.79
CA PRO A 17 -23.54 5.93 -4.31
C PRO A 17 -23.63 5.92 -5.83
N TYR A 18 -22.77 6.68 -6.51
CA TYR A 18 -22.81 6.82 -7.96
C TYR A 18 -21.86 5.87 -8.67
N LEU A 19 -21.06 5.11 -7.92
CA LEU A 19 -20.15 4.13 -8.52
C LEU A 19 -20.94 2.96 -9.09
N PRO A 20 -20.67 2.55 -10.34
CA PRO A 20 -21.27 1.34 -10.90
C PRO A 20 -20.97 0.12 -10.04
N GLU A 21 -21.94 -0.80 -9.99
CA GLU A 21 -21.83 -1.99 -9.16
C GLU A 21 -20.61 -2.83 -9.49
N HIS A 22 -20.22 -2.94 -10.75
CA HIS A 22 -19.05 -3.71 -11.15
C HIS A 22 -17.74 -3.14 -10.59
N LEU A 23 -17.66 -1.83 -10.42
CA LEU A 23 -16.49 -1.19 -9.80
C LEU A 23 -16.46 -1.43 -8.29
N ARG A 24 -17.63 -1.48 -7.64
CA ARG A 24 -17.73 -1.82 -6.22
C ARG A 24 -17.32 -3.25 -5.96
N GLU A 25 -17.78 -4.17 -6.80
CA GLU A 25 -17.39 -5.58 -6.71
C GLU A 25 -15.89 -5.75 -6.89
N ARG A 26 -15.32 -5.02 -7.84
CA ARG A 26 -13.89 -5.04 -8.10
C ARG A 26 -13.08 -4.52 -6.92
N ALA A 27 -13.58 -3.50 -6.22
CA ALA A 27 -12.96 -2.98 -5.02
C ALA A 27 -12.99 -3.98 -3.86
N LYS A 28 -14.06 -4.79 -3.78
CA LYS A 28 -14.19 -5.84 -2.76
C LYS A 28 -13.23 -7.02 -3.00
N ASP A 29 -12.94 -7.32 -4.26
CA ASP A 29 -12.07 -8.42 -4.65
C ASP A 29 -10.60 -8.01 -4.67
N ASP A 30 -10.29 -6.91 -4.05
CA ASP A 30 -8.98 -6.32 -4.15
C ASP A 30 -7.88 -7.19 -3.54
N ARG A 31 -6.72 -7.02 -4.10
CA ARG A 31 -5.42 -7.65 -3.88
C ARG A 31 -4.87 -7.52 -2.45
N GLY A 32 -5.72 -7.21 -1.48
CA GLY A 32 -5.31 -7.13 -0.10
C GLY A 32 -4.94 -5.71 0.34
N GLU A 33 -4.37 -5.63 1.51
CA GLU A 33 -4.06 -4.35 2.13
C GLU A 33 -2.76 -3.77 1.56
N TYR A 34 -2.79 -2.49 1.25
CA TYR A 34 -1.61 -1.78 0.77
C TYR A 34 -1.63 -0.33 1.24
N CYS A 35 -0.47 0.30 1.19
CA CYS A 35 -0.36 1.73 1.32
C CYS A 35 0.58 2.27 0.25
N ARG A 36 0.42 3.53 -0.09
CA ARG A 36 1.17 4.17 -1.15
C ARG A 36 1.52 5.61 -0.74
N ALA A 37 2.75 5.98 -0.99
CA ALA A 37 3.20 7.37 -0.86
C ALA A 37 3.81 7.78 -2.19
N GLU A 38 3.36 8.89 -2.75
CA GLU A 38 3.83 9.32 -4.06
C GLU A 38 3.94 10.84 -4.19
N ASP A 39 4.85 11.27 -5.03
CA ASP A 39 4.95 12.63 -5.52
C ASP A 39 5.18 12.58 -7.05
N ALA A 40 5.53 13.73 -7.67
CA ALA A 40 5.64 13.80 -9.12
C ALA A 40 6.69 12.83 -9.71
N ASP A 41 7.74 12.52 -8.96
CA ASP A 41 8.88 11.75 -9.46
C ASP A 41 9.10 10.43 -8.76
N ASN A 42 8.47 10.22 -7.60
CA ASN A 42 8.74 9.08 -6.75
C ASN A 42 7.47 8.37 -6.30
N LEU A 43 7.56 7.06 -6.15
CA LEU A 43 6.49 6.22 -5.64
C LEU A 43 7.08 5.20 -4.68
N LEU A 44 6.44 5.03 -3.53
CA LEU A 44 6.69 3.91 -2.63
C LEU A 44 5.35 3.25 -2.35
N GLU A 45 5.23 1.97 -2.68
CA GLU A 45 4.03 1.18 -2.42
C GLU A 45 4.40 -0.02 -1.57
N VAL A 46 3.59 -0.30 -0.56
CA VAL A 46 3.77 -1.46 0.31
C VAL A 46 2.51 -2.30 0.25
N ASP A 47 2.65 -3.52 -0.23
CA ASP A 47 1.56 -4.48 -0.38
C ASP A 47 1.75 -5.68 0.53
N ARG A 48 0.68 -6.10 1.19
CA ARG A 48 0.70 -7.36 1.89
C ARG A 48 0.29 -8.48 0.94
N LEU A 49 1.16 -9.47 0.77
CA LEU A 49 0.88 -10.63 -0.07
C LEU A 49 0.16 -11.69 0.77
N THR A 50 -1.16 -11.60 0.77
CA THR A 50 -2.03 -12.47 1.56
C THR A 50 -1.79 -13.94 1.22
N GLY A 51 -1.60 -14.77 2.25
CA GLY A 51 -1.37 -16.20 2.07
C GLY A 51 0.08 -16.59 1.89
N HIS A 52 0.98 -15.64 1.74
CA HIS A 52 2.41 -15.90 1.55
C HIS A 52 3.29 -15.52 2.74
N GLY A 53 2.75 -14.75 3.69
CA GLY A 53 3.52 -14.25 4.82
C GLY A 53 4.61 -13.26 4.41
N LEU A 54 4.39 -12.56 3.31
CA LEU A 54 5.34 -11.61 2.74
C LEU A 54 4.72 -10.23 2.59
N VAL A 55 5.58 -9.21 2.68
CA VAL A 55 5.23 -7.83 2.39
C VAL A 55 6.10 -7.37 1.23
N ARG A 56 5.48 -6.85 0.18
CA ARG A 56 6.20 -6.35 -0.98
C ARG A 56 6.39 -4.84 -0.88
N PHE A 57 7.64 -4.41 -1.01
CA PHE A 57 8.00 -3.00 -1.14
C PHE A 57 8.31 -2.72 -2.60
N HIS A 58 7.56 -1.83 -3.21
CA HIS A 58 7.76 -1.40 -4.59
C HIS A 58 8.16 0.06 -4.61
N ILE A 59 9.24 0.37 -5.32
CA ILE A 59 9.81 1.71 -5.38
C ILE A 59 9.98 2.11 -6.84
N GLU A 60 9.53 3.32 -7.16
CA GLU A 60 9.79 3.93 -8.46
C GLU A 60 10.37 5.32 -8.23
N SER A 61 11.43 5.63 -8.96
CA SER A 61 12.07 6.93 -8.92
C SER A 61 12.59 7.27 -10.32
N GLY A 62 12.03 8.32 -10.93
CA GLY A 62 12.34 8.65 -12.31
C GLY A 62 11.98 7.48 -13.23
N ASN A 63 12.95 6.97 -13.98
CA ASN A 63 12.77 5.83 -14.89
C ASN A 63 13.14 4.48 -14.28
N ALA A 64 13.57 4.48 -13.02
CA ALA A 64 13.96 3.26 -12.33
C ALA A 64 12.81 2.72 -11.49
N SER A 65 12.64 1.40 -11.49
CA SER A 65 11.68 0.74 -10.59
C SER A 65 12.26 -0.57 -10.09
N MET A 66 11.88 -0.94 -8.89
CA MET A 66 12.28 -2.21 -8.28
C MET A 66 11.29 -2.61 -7.20
N HIS A 67 11.29 -3.89 -6.85
CA HIS A 67 10.52 -4.36 -5.71
C HIS A 67 11.32 -5.39 -4.93
N VAL A 68 10.98 -5.51 -3.65
CA VAL A 68 11.58 -6.48 -2.74
C VAL A 68 10.47 -7.08 -1.89
N ASP A 69 10.47 -8.40 -1.75
CA ASP A 69 9.54 -9.10 -0.88
C ASP A 69 10.26 -9.49 0.40
N VAL A 70 9.72 -9.11 1.54
CA VAL A 70 10.31 -9.43 2.84
C VAL A 70 9.30 -10.18 3.71
N PRO A 71 9.78 -11.07 4.60
CA PRO A 71 8.89 -11.76 5.54
C PRO A 71 8.14 -10.77 6.44
N ASP A 72 6.93 -11.15 6.87
CA ASP A 72 6.09 -10.30 7.73
C ASP A 72 6.81 -9.84 8.99
N ASP A 73 7.55 -10.73 9.65
CA ASP A 73 8.27 -10.40 10.87
C ASP A 73 9.40 -9.38 10.64
N THR A 74 10.08 -9.48 9.51
CA THR A 74 11.11 -8.52 9.10
C THR A 74 10.48 -7.16 8.81
N ALA A 75 9.36 -7.14 8.11
CA ALA A 75 8.64 -5.90 7.82
C ALA A 75 8.18 -5.22 9.12
N ARG A 76 7.68 -5.98 10.10
CA ARG A 76 7.29 -5.44 11.40
C ARG A 76 8.48 -4.85 12.16
N SER A 77 9.62 -5.50 12.09
CA SER A 77 10.84 -5.03 12.75
C SER A 77 11.30 -3.69 12.16
N ILE A 78 11.23 -3.57 10.84
CA ILE A 78 11.55 -2.31 10.15
C ILE A 78 10.58 -1.20 10.57
N ALA A 79 9.29 -1.50 10.58
CA ALA A 79 8.27 -0.53 10.98
C ALA A 79 8.47 -0.05 12.42
N ARG A 80 8.78 -0.96 13.33
CA ARG A 80 9.04 -0.64 14.74
C ARG A 80 10.29 0.24 14.87
N TRP A 81 11.34 -0.10 14.15
CA TRP A 81 12.56 0.70 14.15
C TRP A 81 12.28 2.12 13.68
N ILE A 82 11.51 2.27 12.60
CA ILE A 82 11.15 3.59 12.07
C ILE A 82 10.38 4.40 13.12
N LEU A 83 9.38 3.79 13.74
CA LEU A 83 8.58 4.45 14.78
C LEU A 83 9.43 4.89 15.98
N ASP A 84 10.43 4.10 16.34
CA ASP A 84 11.31 4.39 17.48
C ASP A 84 12.34 5.47 17.17
N HIS A 85 12.65 5.72 15.91
CA HIS A 85 13.72 6.63 15.48
C HIS A 85 13.21 7.88 14.76
N THR A 86 11.93 8.02 14.56
CA THR A 86 11.35 9.22 13.95
C THR A 86 10.56 10.00 14.98
N ASP A 87 10.92 11.27 15.14
CA ASP A 87 10.21 12.20 16.00
C ASP A 87 9.22 12.99 15.15
N GLU A 88 8.08 13.28 15.72
CA GLU A 88 7.10 14.14 15.07
C GLU A 88 7.43 15.61 15.27
#